data_98efaf638927fc7624dc1f0caca35d70
#
_entry.id   98efaf638927fc7624dc1f0caca35d70
#
_cell.length_a   1.000
_cell.length_b   1.000
_cell.length_c   1.000
_cell.angle_alpha   90.00
_cell.angle_beta   90.00
_cell.angle_gamma   90.00
#
_symmetry.space_group_name_H-M   'P 1'
#
loop_
_entity.id
_entity.type
_entity.pdbx_description
1 polymer ?
#
loop_
_entity_poly.entity_id
_entity_poly.type
_entity_poly.pdbx_seq_one_letter_code
_entity_poly.pdbx_strand_id
1 'polypeptide(L)'
;MKKVLFFLLVFISSVFADMKEGRNFTDLPDVDDGYNIHVIYALPSDGIDKEYDLTNQISMLVYQMDKWFNKKTKNRLFQDGQNLKFDRKEDGRIDISFLRMEIDNVSISKKGINAVNVIQAEISRLGFNDEKKVYFVVYGGSNKDVCASSQLPQHAPKSVVANTAALYYPGKGDDSCVENNGGFKPEFNNTTRAALHEVF
;
A
#
# COMPACT_ATOMS: atom_id res chain seq x y z
N MET A 1 -7.76 -41.03 4.17
CA MET A 1 -8.71 -39.99 4.56
C MET A 1 -8.18 -39.03 5.66
N LYS A 2 -7.38 -39.46 6.66
CA LYS A 2 -6.83 -38.57 7.72
C LYS A 2 -5.87 -37.46 7.24
N LYS A 3 -5.12 -37.68 6.14
CA LYS A 3 -4.15 -36.68 5.61
C LYS A 3 -4.82 -35.46 4.91
N VAL A 4 -5.98 -35.66 4.31
CA VAL A 4 -6.73 -34.57 3.62
C VAL A 4 -7.34 -33.62 4.65
N LEU A 5 -7.78 -34.13 5.78
CA LEU A 5 -8.36 -33.28 6.86
C LEU A 5 -7.32 -32.38 7.52
N PHE A 6 -6.06 -32.83 7.63
CA PHE A 6 -4.98 -32.04 8.21
C PHE A 6 -4.56 -30.89 7.29
N PHE A 7 -4.57 -31.08 5.97
CA PHE A 7 -4.30 -30.00 4.99
C PHE A 7 -5.39 -28.92 4.99
N LEU A 8 -6.64 -29.31 5.14
CA LEU A 8 -7.76 -28.36 5.21
C LEU A 8 -7.70 -27.49 6.47
N LEU A 9 -7.30 -28.05 7.60
CA LEU A 9 -7.14 -27.32 8.87
C LEU A 9 -6.02 -26.28 8.85
N VAL A 10 -4.91 -26.55 8.13
CA VAL A 10 -3.80 -25.59 7.99
C VAL A 10 -4.19 -24.39 7.11
N PHE A 11 -4.99 -24.60 6.06
CA PHE A 11 -5.50 -23.50 5.23
C PHE A 11 -6.50 -22.60 5.98
N ILE A 12 -7.35 -23.19 6.81
CA ILE A 12 -8.32 -22.41 7.60
C ILE A 12 -7.60 -21.54 8.64
N SER A 13 -6.52 -22.02 9.26
CA SER A 13 -5.81 -21.25 10.28
C SER A 13 -5.12 -20.00 9.75
N SER A 14 -4.65 -19.98 8.51
CA SER A 14 -4.01 -18.77 7.92
C SER A 14 -5.03 -17.67 7.62
N VAL A 15 -6.23 -18.02 7.19
CA VAL A 15 -7.30 -17.04 6.93
C VAL A 15 -7.76 -16.36 8.20
N PHE A 16 -7.92 -17.11 9.29
CA PHE A 16 -8.34 -16.54 10.58
C PHE A 16 -7.27 -15.65 11.23
N ALA A 17 -5.98 -15.87 10.96
CA ALA A 17 -4.91 -15.05 11.51
C ALA A 17 -4.92 -13.60 11.00
N ASP A 18 -5.47 -13.34 9.81
CA ASP A 18 -5.57 -12.02 9.22
C ASP A 18 -6.91 -11.32 9.54
N MET A 19 -7.92 -12.04 10.01
CA MET A 19 -9.22 -11.50 10.41
C MET A 19 -9.15 -10.83 11.79
N LYS A 20 -8.78 -9.54 11.79
CA LYS A 20 -8.68 -8.73 13.01
C LYS A 20 -9.78 -7.68 13.04
N GLU A 21 -10.28 -7.36 14.23
CA GLU A 21 -11.28 -6.32 14.41
C GLU A 21 -10.80 -4.97 13.87
N GLY A 22 -11.65 -4.31 13.09
CA GLY A 22 -11.34 -3.02 12.46
C GLY A 22 -10.60 -3.08 11.13
N ARG A 23 -10.25 -4.28 10.63
CA ARG A 23 -9.57 -4.50 9.34
C ARG A 23 -10.59 -4.66 8.22
N ASN A 24 -10.35 -3.96 7.10
CA ASN A 24 -11.12 -4.10 5.87
C ASN A 24 -10.32 -4.92 4.84
N PHE A 25 -11.00 -5.75 4.08
CA PHE A 25 -10.40 -6.60 3.04
C PHE A 25 -10.84 -6.18 1.63
N THR A 26 -11.69 -5.19 1.56
CA THR A 26 -12.23 -4.63 0.32
C THR A 26 -12.20 -3.12 0.39
N ASP A 27 -12.22 -2.50 -0.77
CA ASP A 27 -12.48 -1.07 -0.93
C ASP A 27 -13.90 -0.77 -0.44
N LEU A 28 -14.05 0.17 0.49
CA LEU A 28 -15.36 0.59 0.96
C LEU A 28 -15.97 1.61 -0.02
N PRO A 29 -17.30 1.81 0.01
CA PRO A 29 -17.91 2.83 -0.82
C PRO A 29 -17.31 4.22 -0.57
N ASP A 30 -16.97 4.92 -1.67
CA ASP A 30 -16.39 6.26 -1.61
C ASP A 30 -17.37 7.27 -1.01
N VAL A 31 -16.86 8.16 -0.17
CA VAL A 31 -17.63 9.30 0.38
C VAL A 31 -17.73 10.43 -0.65
N ASP A 32 -16.69 10.58 -1.48
CA ASP A 32 -16.58 11.62 -2.49
C ASP A 32 -16.45 11.02 -3.90
N ASP A 33 -17.15 11.61 -4.88
CA ASP A 33 -16.97 11.27 -6.28
C ASP A 33 -15.63 11.80 -6.85
N GLY A 34 -15.06 11.06 -7.76
CA GLY A 34 -13.90 11.51 -8.56
C GLY A 34 -12.66 10.65 -8.40
N TYR A 35 -11.48 11.27 -8.63
CA TYR A 35 -10.20 10.56 -8.52
C TYR A 35 -9.70 10.61 -7.10
N ASN A 36 -9.47 9.45 -6.49
CA ASN A 36 -9.04 9.27 -5.12
C ASN A 36 -7.77 8.42 -5.02
N ILE A 37 -7.06 8.52 -3.91
CA ILE A 37 -5.92 7.67 -3.57
C ILE A 37 -6.42 6.65 -2.53
N HIS A 38 -6.59 5.40 -2.92
CA HIS A 38 -6.94 4.32 -2.01
C HIS A 38 -5.67 3.69 -1.42
N VAL A 39 -5.68 3.46 -0.12
CA VAL A 39 -4.51 2.95 0.61
C VAL A 39 -4.66 1.45 0.87
N ILE A 40 -3.63 0.68 0.53
CA ILE A 40 -3.61 -0.76 0.74
C ILE A 40 -2.40 -1.14 1.59
N TYR A 41 -2.61 -1.90 2.66
CA TYR A 41 -1.57 -2.63 3.36
C TYR A 41 -1.50 -4.04 2.81
N ALA A 42 -0.45 -4.36 2.06
CA ALA A 42 -0.31 -5.62 1.38
C ALA A 42 0.87 -6.44 1.92
N LEU A 43 0.63 -7.71 2.22
CA LEU A 43 1.66 -8.66 2.64
C LEU A 43 1.89 -9.73 1.57
N PRO A 44 3.13 -10.16 1.34
CA PRO A 44 3.40 -11.41 0.60
C PRO A 44 2.85 -12.61 1.38
N SER A 45 2.73 -13.77 0.73
CA SER A 45 2.17 -14.98 1.35
C SER A 45 2.96 -15.42 2.60
N ASP A 46 4.26 -15.18 2.62
CA ASP A 46 5.21 -15.49 3.69
C ASP A 46 5.49 -14.27 4.61
N GLY A 47 4.79 -13.14 4.41
CA GLY A 47 5.00 -11.90 5.16
C GLY A 47 4.48 -11.97 6.59
N ILE A 48 5.24 -11.37 7.52
CA ILE A 48 4.83 -11.22 8.91
C ILE A 48 3.93 -9.98 9.03
N ASP A 49 2.73 -10.18 9.56
CA ASP A 49 1.79 -9.09 9.79
C ASP A 49 2.20 -8.27 11.04
N LYS A 50 2.59 -7.03 10.80
CA LYS A 50 2.95 -6.05 11.84
C LYS A 50 1.81 -5.08 12.18
N GLU A 51 0.61 -5.31 11.64
CA GLU A 51 -0.62 -4.56 11.95
C GLU A 51 -0.52 -3.04 11.69
N TYR A 52 0.22 -2.63 10.66
CA TYR A 52 0.44 -1.22 10.38
C TYR A 52 -0.84 -0.47 10.01
N ASP A 53 -1.84 -1.16 9.48
CA ASP A 53 -3.20 -0.68 9.20
C ASP A 53 -4.02 -0.43 10.47
N LEU A 54 -3.79 -1.22 11.53
CA LEU A 54 -4.51 -1.15 12.81
C LEU A 54 -3.82 -0.24 13.85
N THR A 55 -2.50 -0.08 13.75
CA THR A 55 -1.68 0.65 14.73
C THR A 55 -1.46 2.12 14.37
N ASN A 56 -2.27 2.68 13.46
CA ASN A 56 -2.20 4.06 12.98
C ASN A 56 -0.89 4.45 12.26
N GLN A 57 0.02 3.52 11.97
CA GLN A 57 1.30 3.84 11.33
C GLN A 57 1.11 4.29 9.88
N ILE A 58 0.27 3.59 9.12
CA ILE A 58 -0.08 3.99 7.75
C ILE A 58 -0.86 5.30 7.75
N SER A 59 -1.82 5.47 8.65
CA SER A 59 -2.56 6.73 8.78
C SER A 59 -1.65 7.92 9.09
N MET A 60 -0.60 7.72 9.89
CA MET A 60 0.39 8.74 10.18
C MET A 60 1.23 9.08 8.94
N LEU A 61 1.65 8.09 8.14
CA LEU A 61 2.34 8.31 6.88
C LEU A 61 1.49 9.15 5.92
N VAL A 62 0.24 8.78 5.73
CA VAL A 62 -0.73 9.50 4.88
C VAL A 62 -0.92 10.95 5.35
N TYR A 63 -1.07 11.15 6.66
CA TYR A 63 -1.16 12.49 7.24
C TYR A 63 0.10 13.34 6.93
N GLN A 64 1.29 12.77 7.01
CA GLN A 64 2.53 13.50 6.69
C GLN A 64 2.65 13.84 5.20
N MET A 65 2.21 12.93 4.32
CA MET A 65 2.14 13.18 2.89
C MET A 65 1.21 14.37 2.59
N ASP A 66 0.01 14.34 3.12
CA ASP A 66 -1.01 15.37 2.94
C ASP A 66 -0.56 16.74 3.49
N LYS A 67 -0.03 16.76 4.71
CA LYS A 67 0.52 17.97 5.35
C LYS A 67 1.65 18.60 4.54
N TRP A 68 2.56 17.78 4.00
CA TRP A 68 3.66 18.27 3.17
C TRP A 68 3.12 18.84 1.85
N PHE A 69 2.21 18.14 1.20
CA PHE A 69 1.62 18.59 -0.05
C PHE A 69 0.86 19.91 0.10
N ASN A 70 0.02 20.02 1.14
CA ASN A 70 -0.68 21.24 1.46
C ASN A 70 0.30 22.42 1.66
N LYS A 71 1.35 22.22 2.47
CA LYS A 71 2.38 23.24 2.69
C LYS A 71 3.09 23.66 1.40
N LYS A 72 3.35 22.72 0.48
CA LYS A 72 4.07 23.00 -0.77
C LYS A 72 3.20 23.68 -1.82
N THR A 73 1.91 23.42 -1.85
CA THR A 73 0.95 24.04 -2.77
C THR A 73 0.44 25.38 -2.28
N LYS A 74 0.48 25.65 -0.96
CA LYS A 74 0.06 26.89 -0.36
C LYS A 74 0.86 28.07 -0.90
N ASN A 75 0.17 29.14 -1.31
CA ASN A 75 0.73 30.38 -1.87
C ASN A 75 1.56 30.23 -3.15
N ARG A 76 1.74 29.01 -3.68
CA ARG A 76 2.43 28.78 -4.96
C ARG A 76 1.44 28.54 -6.10
N LEU A 77 0.50 27.64 -5.86
CA LEU A 77 -0.52 27.26 -6.85
C LEU A 77 -1.93 27.61 -6.37
N PHE A 78 -2.15 27.59 -5.04
CA PHE A 78 -3.44 27.83 -4.40
C PHE A 78 -3.26 28.67 -3.15
N GLN A 79 -4.22 29.58 -2.88
CA GLN A 79 -4.14 30.47 -1.74
C GLN A 79 -4.11 29.71 -0.39
N ASP A 80 -4.96 28.69 -0.24
CA ASP A 80 -5.13 27.92 1.00
C ASP A 80 -4.37 26.60 1.02
N GLY A 81 -3.61 26.30 -0.06
CA GLY A 81 -3.01 24.98 -0.27
C GLY A 81 -4.02 23.96 -0.79
N GLN A 82 -3.54 22.78 -1.09
CA GLN A 82 -4.37 21.64 -1.51
C GLN A 82 -3.99 20.42 -0.71
N ASN A 83 -4.97 19.57 -0.44
CA ASN A 83 -4.78 18.27 0.18
C ASN A 83 -4.80 17.18 -0.89
N LEU A 84 -4.11 16.08 -0.59
CA LEU A 84 -4.23 14.87 -1.38
C LEU A 84 -5.61 14.25 -1.13
N LYS A 85 -6.26 13.80 -2.19
CA LYS A 85 -7.56 13.15 -2.09
C LYS A 85 -7.40 11.68 -1.71
N PHE A 86 -7.02 11.43 -0.48
CA PHE A 86 -7.06 10.07 0.06
C PHE A 86 -8.50 9.64 0.33
N ASP A 87 -8.77 8.38 -0.02
CA ASP A 87 -10.04 7.74 0.24
C ASP A 87 -10.35 7.66 1.75
N ARG A 88 -11.60 7.94 2.12
CA ARG A 88 -12.00 8.04 3.53
C ARG A 88 -13.29 7.29 3.78
N LYS A 89 -13.38 6.73 4.97
CA LYS A 89 -14.61 6.17 5.54
C LYS A 89 -15.57 7.29 5.91
N GLU A 90 -16.85 6.96 6.10
CA GLU A 90 -17.89 7.92 6.56
C GLU A 90 -17.52 8.66 7.83
N ASP A 91 -16.72 8.07 8.71
CA ASP A 91 -16.24 8.70 9.96
C ASP A 91 -15.01 9.61 9.76
N GLY A 92 -14.57 9.82 8.51
CA GLY A 92 -13.45 10.68 8.14
C GLY A 92 -12.05 10.04 8.26
N ARG A 93 -11.94 8.82 8.81
CA ARG A 93 -10.66 8.09 8.85
C ARG A 93 -10.27 7.65 7.44
N ILE A 94 -8.96 7.50 7.20
CA ILE A 94 -8.45 6.93 5.94
C ILE A 94 -9.02 5.53 5.77
N ASP A 95 -9.53 5.24 4.56
CA ASP A 95 -9.89 3.89 4.19
C ASP A 95 -8.63 3.12 3.82
N ILE A 96 -8.32 2.10 4.61
CA ILE A 96 -7.15 1.24 4.42
C ILE A 96 -7.65 -0.19 4.26
N SER A 97 -7.37 -0.78 3.10
CA SER A 97 -7.61 -2.20 2.87
C SER A 97 -6.39 -3.04 3.20
N PHE A 98 -6.61 -4.21 3.77
CA PHE A 98 -5.56 -5.21 4.02
C PHE A 98 -5.65 -6.34 2.99
N LEU A 99 -4.51 -6.72 2.44
CA LEU A 99 -4.41 -7.84 1.51
C LEU A 99 -3.26 -8.77 1.87
N ARG A 100 -3.50 -10.09 1.81
CA ARG A 100 -2.43 -11.10 1.76
C ARG A 100 -2.36 -11.66 0.34
N MET A 101 -1.22 -11.47 -0.29
CA MET A 101 -0.96 -11.94 -1.65
C MET A 101 -0.69 -13.45 -1.65
N GLU A 102 -0.90 -14.11 -2.79
CA GLU A 102 -0.55 -15.51 -2.98
C GLU A 102 0.94 -15.73 -3.26
N ILE A 103 1.64 -14.67 -3.69
CA ILE A 103 3.05 -14.68 -4.09
C ILE A 103 3.95 -14.38 -2.89
N ASP A 104 5.04 -15.13 -2.74
CA ASP A 104 6.05 -14.95 -1.70
C ASP A 104 6.93 -13.72 -1.94
N ASN A 105 7.55 -13.20 -0.85
CA ASN A 105 8.39 -12.02 -0.91
C ASN A 105 9.61 -12.18 -1.83
N VAL A 106 10.21 -13.36 -1.88
CA VAL A 106 11.41 -13.60 -2.70
C VAL A 106 11.07 -13.47 -4.18
N SER A 107 9.92 -14.00 -4.60
CA SER A 107 9.43 -13.92 -5.99
C SER A 107 9.12 -12.49 -6.40
N ILE A 108 8.55 -11.68 -5.52
CA ILE A 108 8.29 -10.25 -5.77
C ILE A 108 9.60 -9.46 -5.78
N SER A 109 10.44 -9.61 -4.76
CA SER A 109 11.70 -8.86 -4.59
C SER A 109 12.67 -9.06 -5.76
N LYS A 110 12.73 -10.26 -6.34
CA LYS A 110 13.56 -10.56 -7.52
C LYS A 110 13.22 -9.73 -8.76
N LYS A 111 12.03 -9.14 -8.81
CA LYS A 111 11.60 -8.28 -9.92
C LYS A 111 12.21 -6.89 -9.88
N GLY A 112 12.84 -6.49 -8.76
CA GLY A 112 13.45 -5.19 -8.60
C GLY A 112 12.44 -4.05 -8.81
N ILE A 113 12.78 -3.08 -9.65
CA ILE A 113 11.89 -1.97 -9.98
C ILE A 113 10.54 -2.41 -10.59
N ASN A 114 10.50 -3.56 -11.23
CA ASN A 114 9.27 -4.13 -11.82
C ASN A 114 8.40 -4.89 -10.80
N ALA A 115 8.77 -4.94 -9.54
CA ALA A 115 7.97 -5.60 -8.50
C ALA A 115 6.57 -4.98 -8.37
N VAL A 116 6.45 -3.67 -8.61
CA VAL A 116 5.15 -2.98 -8.62
C VAL A 116 4.17 -3.56 -9.63
N ASN A 117 4.64 -4.08 -10.78
CA ASN A 117 3.76 -4.71 -11.78
C ASN A 117 3.16 -6.03 -11.26
N VAL A 118 3.91 -6.78 -10.44
CA VAL A 118 3.41 -8.00 -9.79
C VAL A 118 2.40 -7.65 -8.72
N ILE A 119 2.71 -6.64 -7.89
CA ILE A 119 1.80 -6.14 -6.86
C ILE A 119 0.49 -5.66 -7.51
N GLN A 120 0.58 -4.88 -8.57
CA GLN A 120 -0.60 -4.41 -9.33
C GLN A 120 -1.46 -5.58 -9.84
N ALA A 121 -0.84 -6.60 -10.44
CA ALA A 121 -1.58 -7.75 -10.94
C ALA A 121 -2.34 -8.48 -9.82
N GLU A 122 -1.70 -8.61 -8.64
CA GLU A 122 -2.32 -9.24 -7.46
C GLU A 122 -3.48 -8.42 -6.90
N ILE A 123 -3.29 -7.11 -6.69
CA ILE A 123 -4.38 -6.26 -6.16
C ILE A 123 -5.55 -6.18 -7.15
N SER A 124 -5.27 -6.13 -8.47
CA SER A 124 -6.32 -6.16 -9.50
C SER A 124 -7.11 -7.46 -9.49
N ARG A 125 -6.44 -8.61 -9.32
CA ARG A 125 -7.09 -9.92 -9.17
C ARG A 125 -8.00 -9.99 -7.94
N LEU A 126 -7.66 -9.23 -6.90
CA LEU A 126 -8.44 -9.13 -5.66
C LEU A 126 -9.54 -8.05 -5.71
N GLY A 127 -9.75 -7.42 -6.88
CA GLY A 127 -10.85 -6.48 -7.11
C GLY A 127 -10.47 -5.00 -7.04
N PHE A 128 -9.21 -4.66 -6.78
CA PHE A 128 -8.73 -3.29 -6.74
C PHE A 128 -8.28 -2.85 -8.13
N ASN A 129 -9.22 -2.42 -8.97
CA ASN A 129 -8.99 -2.09 -10.37
C ASN A 129 -9.84 -0.91 -10.89
N ASP A 130 -10.27 -0.02 -10.00
CA ASP A 130 -11.00 1.18 -10.40
C ASP A 130 -10.08 2.17 -11.14
N GLU A 131 -10.49 2.59 -12.32
CA GLU A 131 -9.75 3.54 -13.18
C GLU A 131 -9.67 4.96 -12.58
N LYS A 132 -10.55 5.28 -11.64
CA LYS A 132 -10.55 6.57 -10.94
C LYS A 132 -9.69 6.58 -9.68
N LYS A 133 -9.07 5.45 -9.32
CA LYS A 133 -8.25 5.35 -8.11
C LYS A 133 -6.77 5.17 -8.43
N VAL A 134 -5.94 5.84 -7.66
CA VAL A 134 -4.53 5.49 -7.49
C VAL A 134 -4.42 4.60 -6.26
N TYR A 135 -3.88 3.41 -6.42
CA TYR A 135 -3.65 2.49 -5.31
C TYR A 135 -2.27 2.72 -4.72
N PHE A 136 -2.24 3.34 -3.53
CA PHE A 136 -1.02 3.50 -2.76
C PHE A 136 -0.82 2.29 -1.85
N VAL A 137 0.12 1.42 -2.21
CA VAL A 137 0.38 0.15 -1.54
C VAL A 137 1.56 0.28 -0.58
N VAL A 138 1.31 0.14 0.71
CA VAL A 138 2.34 -0.11 1.72
C VAL A 138 2.59 -1.62 1.74
N TYR A 139 3.65 -2.05 1.06
CA TYR A 139 3.99 -3.46 0.92
C TYR A 139 4.87 -3.92 2.08
N GLY A 140 4.37 -4.86 2.88
CA GLY A 140 5.04 -5.40 4.07
C GLY A 140 6.10 -6.47 3.77
N GLY A 141 6.76 -6.34 2.64
CA GLY A 141 7.91 -7.14 2.22
C GLY A 141 9.07 -6.25 1.76
N SER A 142 10.20 -6.86 1.43
CA SER A 142 11.39 -6.16 0.97
C SER A 142 11.47 -6.09 -0.55
N ASN A 143 12.19 -5.09 -1.06
CA ASN A 143 12.66 -5.04 -2.43
C ASN A 143 14.17 -4.84 -2.42
N LYS A 144 14.91 -5.61 -3.25
CA LYS A 144 16.38 -5.58 -3.26
C LYS A 144 16.98 -4.32 -3.90
N ASP A 145 16.23 -3.63 -4.77
CA ASP A 145 16.77 -2.59 -5.63
C ASP A 145 16.26 -1.18 -5.27
N VAL A 146 15.00 -1.08 -4.82
CA VAL A 146 14.32 0.21 -4.62
C VAL A 146 13.51 0.27 -3.32
N CYS A 147 13.31 1.46 -2.79
CA CYS A 147 12.50 1.71 -1.60
C CYS A 147 11.03 1.88 -1.92
N ALA A 148 10.75 2.38 -3.11
CA ALA A 148 9.42 2.57 -3.64
C ALA A 148 9.48 2.50 -5.17
N SER A 149 8.36 2.21 -5.80
CA SER A 149 8.23 2.28 -7.26
C SER A 149 6.77 2.48 -7.66
N SER A 150 6.55 3.20 -8.75
CA SER A 150 5.24 3.36 -9.36
C SER A 150 5.20 2.71 -10.74
N GLN A 151 4.00 2.35 -11.17
CA GLN A 151 3.81 1.80 -12.49
C GLN A 151 3.63 2.95 -13.51
N LEU A 152 4.46 2.95 -14.54
CA LEU A 152 4.31 3.88 -15.66
C LEU A 152 3.23 3.35 -16.62
N PRO A 153 2.24 4.16 -17.04
CA PRO A 153 1.14 3.74 -17.91
C PRO A 153 1.60 3.06 -19.20
N GLN A 154 2.71 3.51 -19.78
CA GLN A 154 3.28 2.94 -21.00
C GLN A 154 3.86 1.52 -20.83
N HIS A 155 4.12 1.10 -19.61
CA HIS A 155 4.68 -0.22 -19.29
C HIS A 155 3.65 -1.17 -18.69
N ALA A 156 2.43 -0.68 -18.42
CA ALA A 156 1.36 -1.52 -17.92
C ALA A 156 0.87 -2.50 -18.99
N PRO A 157 0.54 -3.74 -18.63
CA PRO A 157 -0.23 -4.62 -19.51
C PRO A 157 -1.52 -3.92 -19.94
N LYS A 158 -1.92 -4.03 -21.20
CA LYS A 158 -3.15 -3.38 -21.72
C LYS A 158 -4.44 -3.78 -21.00
N SER A 159 -4.40 -4.87 -20.24
CA SER A 159 -5.54 -5.40 -19.46
C SER A 159 -5.56 -4.91 -18.00
N VAL A 160 -4.59 -4.07 -17.60
CA VAL A 160 -4.44 -3.63 -16.22
C VAL A 160 -4.35 -2.10 -16.21
N VAL A 161 -5.11 -1.48 -15.32
CA VAL A 161 -5.03 -0.04 -15.10
C VAL A 161 -3.69 0.27 -14.41
N ALA A 162 -2.87 1.14 -15.02
CA ALA A 162 -1.56 1.52 -14.50
C ALA A 162 -1.71 2.64 -13.47
N ASN A 163 -2.08 2.28 -12.27
CA ASN A 163 -2.41 3.25 -11.21
C ASN A 163 -1.89 2.82 -9.83
N THR A 164 -0.80 2.05 -9.78
CA THR A 164 -0.24 1.56 -8.51
C THR A 164 1.09 2.20 -8.19
N ALA A 165 1.19 2.71 -6.97
CA ALA A 165 2.41 3.18 -6.33
C ALA A 165 2.71 2.30 -5.11
N ALA A 166 3.88 1.68 -5.03
CA ALA A 166 4.26 0.78 -3.96
C ALA A 166 5.43 1.32 -3.13
N LEU A 167 5.26 1.37 -1.83
CA LEU A 167 6.30 1.62 -0.83
C LEU A 167 6.68 0.29 -0.18
N TYR A 168 7.95 -0.13 -0.33
CA TYR A 168 8.45 -1.39 0.21
C TYR A 168 8.91 -1.20 1.66
N TYR A 169 8.25 -1.88 2.60
CA TYR A 169 8.53 -1.83 4.02
C TYR A 169 8.81 -3.25 4.55
N PRO A 170 10.00 -3.58 5.01
CA PRO A 170 11.06 -2.75 5.56
C PRO A 170 11.99 -2.06 4.55
N GLY A 171 11.87 -2.22 3.25
CA GLY A 171 12.65 -1.47 2.27
C GLY A 171 13.72 -2.29 1.57
N LYS A 172 14.76 -1.62 1.05
CA LYS A 172 15.81 -2.21 0.23
C LYS A 172 16.79 -3.02 1.08
N GLY A 173 16.82 -4.34 0.91
CA GLY A 173 17.81 -5.22 1.55
C GLY A 173 17.86 -5.05 3.07
N ASP A 174 19.03 -5.22 3.66
CA ASP A 174 19.28 -5.02 5.09
C ASP A 174 19.33 -3.54 5.50
N ASP A 175 19.59 -2.64 4.53
CA ASP A 175 19.49 -1.19 4.69
C ASP A 175 18.09 -0.72 4.35
N SER A 176 17.15 -0.93 5.24
CA SER A 176 15.78 -0.53 4.99
C SER A 176 15.69 0.97 4.75
N CYS A 177 15.19 1.36 3.60
CA CYS A 177 14.90 2.75 3.27
C CYS A 177 13.95 3.40 4.28
N VAL A 178 13.23 2.59 5.02
CA VAL A 178 12.22 2.99 5.98
C VAL A 178 12.73 2.88 7.41
N GLU A 179 13.36 1.78 7.82
CA GLU A 179 13.81 1.57 9.21
C GLU A 179 14.99 2.46 9.59
N ASN A 180 16.02 2.56 8.74
CA ASN A 180 17.17 3.43 9.01
C ASN A 180 16.84 4.93 8.98
N ASN A 181 15.72 5.29 8.33
CA ASN A 181 15.22 6.66 8.30
C ASN A 181 14.07 6.90 9.29
N GLY A 182 13.88 5.95 10.21
CA GLY A 182 13.02 6.12 11.37
C GLY A 182 11.58 5.69 11.21
N GLY A 183 11.25 4.91 10.19
CA GLY A 183 9.93 4.32 10.04
C GLY A 183 8.80 5.34 9.84
N PHE A 184 7.63 4.99 10.31
CA PHE A 184 6.46 5.87 10.31
C PHE A 184 6.56 6.87 11.49
N LYS A 185 7.34 7.95 11.30
CA LYS A 185 7.48 9.01 12.30
C LYS A 185 6.45 10.13 12.09
N PRO A 186 6.10 10.85 13.15
CA PRO A 186 5.21 12.02 13.05
C PRO A 186 5.83 13.20 12.29
N GLU A 187 7.08 13.10 11.88
CA GLU A 187 7.82 14.11 11.13
C GLU A 187 8.04 13.67 9.69
N PHE A 188 8.09 14.65 8.76
CA PHE A 188 8.43 14.39 7.38
C PHE A 188 9.84 13.83 7.27
N ASN A 189 9.96 12.64 6.71
CA ASN A 189 11.21 11.89 6.59
C ASN A 189 11.39 11.29 5.19
N ASN A 190 12.42 10.50 4.98
CA ASN A 190 12.69 9.88 3.68
C ASN A 190 11.63 8.85 3.28
N THR A 191 10.96 8.21 4.24
CA THR A 191 9.80 7.32 3.96
C THR A 191 8.67 8.10 3.32
N THR A 192 8.28 9.23 3.93
CA THR A 192 7.25 10.13 3.40
C THR A 192 7.64 10.70 2.04
N ARG A 193 8.94 11.02 1.85
CA ARG A 193 9.47 11.48 0.56
C ARG A 193 9.35 10.41 -0.52
N ALA A 194 9.75 9.16 -0.23
CA ALA A 194 9.64 8.05 -1.17
C ALA A 194 8.18 7.80 -1.56
N ALA A 195 7.28 7.75 -0.56
CA ALA A 195 5.85 7.58 -0.80
C ALA A 195 5.28 8.69 -1.71
N LEU A 196 5.59 9.96 -1.43
CA LEU A 196 5.14 11.09 -2.25
C LEU A 196 5.68 11.04 -3.68
N HIS A 197 6.96 10.66 -3.85
CA HIS A 197 7.60 10.59 -5.18
C HIS A 197 6.88 9.60 -6.10
N GLU A 198 6.33 8.52 -5.56
CA GLU A 198 5.67 7.48 -6.34
C GLU A 198 4.19 7.77 -6.61
N VAL A 199 3.55 8.60 -5.79
CA VAL A 199 2.14 8.98 -5.98
C VAL A 199 1.97 10.12 -7.00
N PHE A 200 3.04 10.88 -7.28
CA PHE A 200 3.08 12.00 -8.24
C PHE A 200 3.99 11.71 -9.44
#